data_18d0db1ca5c6d4ac01f91cc08846a7c9
#
_entry.id   18d0db1ca5c6d4ac01f91cc08846a7c9
#
_cell.length_a   1.000
_cell.length_b   1.000
_cell.length_c   1.000
_cell.angle_alpha   90.00
_cell.angle_beta   90.00
_cell.angle_gamma   90.00
#
_symmetry.space_group_name_H-M   'P 1'
#
loop_
_entity.id
_entity.type
_entity.pdbx_description
1 polymer ?
#
loop_
_entity_poly.entity_id
_entity_poly.type
_entity_poly.pdbx_seq_one_letter_code
_entity_poly.pdbx_strand_id
1 'polypeptide(L)'
;MILTVGNTKGGVGKTTLAVNLAVARALQGKEILLIDGDRQGNSQMALSIRAEGGRQPGVACAAAVEGPALRSLVQQMKGKFDDIIIDVGGRDS
;
A
#
# COMPACT_ATOMS: atom_id res chain seq x y z
N MET A 1 6.23 -9.38 6.96
CA MET A 1 7.18 -8.27 6.66
C MET A 1 6.44 -6.95 6.58
N ILE A 2 7.01 -5.92 7.12
CA ILE A 2 6.46 -4.56 6.99
C ILE A 2 7.46 -3.75 6.19
N LEU A 3 7.02 -3.28 5.03
CA LEU A 3 7.88 -2.54 4.13
C LEU A 3 7.28 -1.16 3.86
N THR A 4 8.09 -0.13 4.05
CA THR A 4 7.67 1.25 3.78
C THR A 4 8.30 1.72 2.49
N VAL A 5 7.46 2.18 1.57
CA VAL A 5 7.93 2.79 0.33
C VAL A 5 7.91 4.29 0.54
N GLY A 6 9.10 4.85 0.72
CA GLY A 6 9.22 6.24 1.08
C GLY A 6 9.17 7.15 -0.12
N ASN A 7 9.08 8.43 0.20
CA ASN A 7 9.09 9.46 -0.79
C ASN A 7 10.47 9.58 -1.44
N THR A 8 10.50 9.63 -2.75
CA THR A 8 11.73 9.88 -3.47
C THR A 8 11.66 11.25 -4.12
N LYS A 9 12.79 11.75 -4.49
CA LYS A 9 12.85 13.00 -5.21
C LYS A 9 12.06 12.85 -6.50
N GLY A 10 11.14 13.75 -6.72
CA GLY A 10 10.28 13.69 -7.88
C GLY A 10 9.02 12.90 -7.69
N GLY A 11 8.98 12.00 -6.72
CA GLY A 11 7.76 11.29 -6.34
C GLY A 11 7.12 10.41 -7.38
N VAL A 12 7.62 10.42 -8.59
CA VAL A 12 7.06 9.62 -9.67
C VAL A 12 7.52 8.19 -9.50
N GLY A 13 6.59 7.27 -9.56
CA GLY A 13 6.92 5.84 -9.46
C GLY A 13 6.83 5.26 -8.08
N LYS A 14 6.70 6.08 -7.04
CA LYS A 14 6.57 5.57 -5.68
C LYS A 14 5.32 4.67 -5.55
N THR A 15 4.19 5.18 -6.01
CA THR A 15 2.94 4.43 -5.97
C THR A 15 3.03 3.19 -6.84
N THR A 16 3.62 3.32 -8.03
CA THR A 16 3.79 2.18 -8.93
C THR A 16 4.63 1.10 -8.26
N LEU A 17 5.71 1.49 -7.58
CA LEU A 17 6.56 0.54 -6.88
C LEU A 17 5.78 -0.16 -5.77
N ALA A 18 5.04 0.60 -4.95
CA ALA A 18 4.30 0.02 -3.85
C ALA A 18 3.26 -0.98 -4.34
N VAL A 19 2.51 -0.61 -5.37
CA VAL A 19 1.47 -1.47 -5.93
C VAL A 19 2.10 -2.72 -6.55
N ASN A 20 3.19 -2.55 -7.31
CA ASN A 20 3.84 -3.70 -7.95
C ASN A 20 4.41 -4.67 -6.93
N LEU A 21 5.00 -4.15 -5.85
CA LEU A 21 5.50 -5.02 -4.78
C LEU A 21 4.35 -5.79 -4.13
N ALA A 22 3.24 -5.11 -3.86
CA ALA A 22 2.09 -5.76 -3.24
C ALA A 22 1.55 -6.87 -4.14
N VAL A 23 1.40 -6.59 -5.42
CA VAL A 23 0.88 -7.58 -6.36
C VAL A 23 1.86 -8.75 -6.52
N ALA A 24 3.16 -8.46 -6.61
CA ALA A 24 4.16 -9.51 -6.76
C ALA A 24 4.14 -10.47 -5.57
N ARG A 25 4.02 -9.94 -4.36
CA ARG A 25 3.96 -10.77 -3.18
C ARG A 25 2.65 -11.56 -3.12
N ALA A 26 1.55 -10.92 -3.52
CA ALA A 26 0.26 -11.60 -3.56
C ALA A 26 0.28 -12.76 -4.56
N LEU A 27 0.99 -12.60 -5.67
CA LEU A 27 1.13 -13.68 -6.65
C LEU A 27 1.92 -14.85 -6.10
N GLN A 28 2.70 -14.66 -5.05
CA GLN A 28 3.41 -15.73 -4.37
C GLN A 28 2.54 -16.44 -3.33
N GLY A 29 1.27 -16.09 -3.25
CA GLY A 29 0.36 -16.70 -2.30
C GLY A 29 0.30 -16.04 -0.94
N LYS A 30 0.88 -14.83 -0.82
CA LYS A 30 0.88 -14.11 0.45
C LYS A 30 -0.36 -13.25 0.60
N GLU A 31 -0.81 -13.11 1.84
CA GLU A 31 -1.88 -12.16 2.17
C GLU A 31 -1.26 -10.80 2.40
N ILE A 32 -1.61 -9.85 1.56
CA ILE A 32 -0.96 -8.53 1.53
C ILE A 32 -1.95 -7.44 1.86
N LEU A 33 -1.53 -6.53 2.73
CA LEU A 33 -2.25 -5.29 2.98
C LEU A 33 -1.37 -4.14 2.50
N LEU A 34 -1.92 -3.31 1.62
CA LEU A 34 -1.27 -2.05 1.25
C LEU A 34 -1.95 -0.93 2.00
N ILE A 35 -1.18 -0.15 2.74
CA ILE A 35 -1.69 1.01 3.45
C ILE A 35 -1.31 2.24 2.66
N ASP A 36 -2.33 2.97 2.20
CA ASP A 36 -2.13 4.17 1.41
C ASP A 36 -2.04 5.37 2.34
N GLY A 37 -0.83 5.88 2.49
CA GLY A 37 -0.58 7.07 3.30
C GLY A 37 -0.56 8.35 2.48
N ASP A 38 -0.93 8.27 1.22
CA ASP A 38 -0.94 9.40 0.31
C ASP A 38 -2.31 10.07 0.35
N ARG A 39 -2.32 11.38 0.56
CA ARG A 39 -3.59 12.12 0.62
C ARG A 39 -4.36 12.03 -0.68
N GLN A 40 -3.68 11.85 -1.80
CA GLN A 40 -4.33 11.75 -3.09
C GLN A 40 -4.90 10.35 -3.36
N GLY A 41 -4.52 9.36 -2.56
CA GLY A 41 -5.07 8.03 -2.70
C GLY A 41 -4.67 7.30 -3.96
N ASN A 42 -3.47 7.54 -4.45
CA ASN A 42 -3.04 6.98 -5.73
C ASN A 42 -2.93 5.45 -5.71
N SER A 43 -2.39 4.89 -4.62
CA SER A 43 -2.30 3.43 -4.49
C SER A 43 -3.67 2.81 -4.40
N GLN A 44 -4.55 3.44 -3.63
CA GLN A 44 -5.91 2.95 -3.46
C GLN A 44 -6.65 2.95 -4.80
N MET A 45 -6.48 4.01 -5.58
CA MET A 45 -7.10 4.10 -6.88
C MET A 45 -6.57 3.01 -7.82
N ALA A 46 -5.25 2.81 -7.83
CA ALA A 46 -4.65 1.81 -8.71
C ALA A 46 -5.16 0.40 -8.37
N LEU A 47 -5.27 0.09 -7.09
CA LEU A 47 -5.78 -1.22 -6.68
C LEU A 47 -7.27 -1.37 -6.96
N SER A 48 -8.04 -0.29 -6.87
CA SER A 48 -9.44 -0.33 -7.22
C SER A 48 -9.64 -0.64 -8.70
N ILE A 49 -8.84 -0.01 -9.55
CA ILE A 49 -8.92 -0.26 -10.99
C ILE A 49 -8.57 -1.72 -11.28
N ARG A 50 -7.55 -2.24 -10.62
CA ARG A 50 -7.15 -3.63 -10.79
C ARG A 50 -8.28 -4.59 -10.38
N ALA A 51 -8.92 -4.30 -9.26
CA ALA A 51 -10.01 -5.14 -8.76
C ALA A 51 -11.21 -5.09 -9.69
N GLU A 52 -11.53 -3.92 -10.23
CA GLU A 52 -12.65 -3.78 -11.17
C GLU A 52 -12.38 -4.56 -12.45
N GLY A 53 -11.13 -4.71 -12.83
CA GLY A 53 -10.76 -5.52 -13.98
C GLY A 53 -10.78 -7.01 -13.72
N GLY A 54 -11.16 -7.44 -12.52
CA GLY A 54 -11.24 -8.85 -12.18
C GLY A 54 -9.91 -9.54 -12.01
N ARG A 55 -8.84 -8.80 -11.84
CA ARG A 55 -7.51 -9.39 -11.72
C ARG A 55 -7.33 -10.02 -10.36
N GLN A 56 -6.72 -11.19 -10.36
CA GLN A 56 -6.46 -11.96 -9.14
C GLN A 56 -4.97 -12.20 -9.01
N PRO A 57 -4.47 -12.39 -7.81
CA PRO A 57 -5.17 -12.31 -6.53
C PRO A 57 -5.45 -10.86 -6.14
N GLY A 58 -6.37 -10.67 -5.21
CA GLY A 58 -6.66 -9.35 -4.70
C GLY A 58 -5.62 -8.91 -3.69
N VAL A 59 -5.54 -7.60 -3.51
CA VAL A 59 -4.69 -6.97 -2.49
C VAL A 59 -5.58 -6.09 -1.64
N ALA A 60 -5.60 -6.35 -0.33
CA ALA A 60 -6.36 -5.50 0.58
C ALA A 60 -5.71 -4.13 0.66
N CYS A 61 -6.53 -3.09 0.75
CA CYS A 61 -6.03 -1.73 0.80
C CYS A 61 -6.77 -0.94 1.86
N ALA A 62 -6.05 -0.15 2.63
CA ALA A 62 -6.61 0.75 3.62
C ALA A 62 -5.91 2.09 3.51
N ALA A 63 -6.57 3.14 3.94
CA ALA A 63 -6.01 4.49 3.91
C ALA A 63 -5.70 4.94 5.32
N ALA A 64 -4.52 5.51 5.53
CA ALA A 64 -4.14 6.08 6.81
C ALA A 64 -3.09 7.16 6.55
N VAL A 65 -3.53 8.40 6.48
CA VAL A 65 -2.67 9.51 6.10
C VAL A 65 -1.91 10.07 7.30
N GLU A 66 -2.55 10.11 8.46
CA GLU A 66 -1.94 10.68 9.65
C GLU A 66 -1.08 9.64 10.38
N GLY A 67 0.05 10.10 10.91
CA GLY A 67 0.99 9.21 11.58
C GLY A 67 0.37 8.33 12.68
N PRO A 68 -0.38 8.92 13.62
CA PRO A 68 -1.00 8.08 14.67
C PRO A 68 -1.97 7.05 14.11
N ALA A 69 -2.77 7.42 13.10
CA ALA A 69 -3.69 6.47 12.48
C ALA A 69 -2.94 5.36 11.78
N LEU A 70 -1.84 5.70 11.13
CA LEU A 70 -1.00 4.72 10.44
C LEU A 70 -0.42 3.72 11.43
N ARG A 71 0.16 4.23 12.53
CA ARG A 71 0.76 3.35 13.53
C ARG A 71 -0.28 2.42 14.16
N SER A 72 -1.45 2.95 14.45
CA SER A 72 -2.52 2.15 15.02
C SER A 72 -2.96 1.05 14.06
N LEU A 73 -3.10 1.39 12.79
CA LEU A 73 -3.53 0.43 11.78
C LEU A 73 -2.50 -0.70 11.63
N VAL A 74 -1.21 -0.34 11.58
CA VAL A 74 -0.16 -1.35 11.47
C VAL A 74 -0.19 -2.29 12.68
N GLN A 75 -0.33 -1.74 13.89
CA GLN A 75 -0.40 -2.58 15.09
C GLN A 75 -1.57 -3.54 15.06
N GLN A 76 -2.70 -3.09 14.54
CA GLN A 76 -3.89 -3.94 14.49
C GLN A 76 -3.78 -5.02 13.43
N MET A 77 -3.07 -4.75 12.35
CA MET A 77 -3.08 -5.62 11.18
C MET A 77 -1.86 -6.51 11.05
N LYS A 78 -0.79 -6.23 11.79
CA LYS A 78 0.48 -6.92 11.57
C LYS A 78 0.41 -8.42 11.80
N GLY A 79 -0.56 -8.89 12.57
CA GLY A 79 -0.73 -10.32 12.79
C GLY A 79 -1.70 -11.00 11.85
N LYS A 80 -2.35 -10.21 10.97
CA LYS A 80 -3.40 -10.71 10.10
C LYS A 80 -2.98 -10.85 8.64
N PHE A 81 -1.86 -10.25 8.29
CA PHE A 81 -1.34 -10.29 6.92
C PHE A 81 0.08 -10.79 6.94
N ASP A 82 0.47 -11.45 5.87
CA ASP A 82 1.86 -11.89 5.73
C ASP A 82 2.77 -10.69 5.58
N ASP A 83 2.36 -9.73 4.76
CA ASP A 83 3.14 -8.52 4.51
C ASP A 83 2.24 -7.31 4.56
N ILE A 84 2.79 -6.21 5.07
CA ILE A 84 2.14 -4.91 5.03
C ILE A 84 3.07 -3.97 4.27
N ILE A 85 2.55 -3.38 3.21
CA ILE A 85 3.30 -2.42 2.41
C ILE A 85 2.69 -1.06 2.63
N ILE A 86 3.51 -0.10 3.02
CA ILE A 86 3.05 1.25 3.36
C ILE A 86 3.55 2.20 2.28
N ASP A 87 2.61 2.80 1.56
CA ASP A 87 2.93 3.83 0.58
C ASP A 87 2.84 5.17 1.28
N VAL A 88 3.99 5.67 1.72
CA VAL A 88 4.04 6.92 2.46
C VAL A 88 3.81 8.08 1.51
N GLY A 89 2.87 8.93 1.87
CA GLY A 89 2.53 10.06 1.04
C GLY A 89 3.70 11.00 0.83
N GLY A 90 3.79 11.55 -0.36
CA GLY A 90 4.80 12.52 -0.65
C GLY A 90 4.53 13.82 0.11
N ARG A 91 5.59 14.49 0.45
CA ARG A 91 5.48 15.81 1.05
C ARG A 91 5.74 16.85 0.00
N ASP A 92 4.98 17.90 0.11
CA ASP A 92 5.11 18.99 -0.85
C ASP A 92 6.21 19.95 -0.48
N SER A 93 6.89 19.68 0.56
CA SER A 93 7.96 20.55 0.99
C SER A 93 9.16 20.42 0.12
#